data_0ebb83349d81ef757a8fc6a9db8a64c1
#
_entry.id   0ebb83349d81ef757a8fc6a9db8a64c1
#
_cell.length_a   1.000
_cell.length_b   1.000
_cell.length_c   1.000
_cell.angle_alpha   90.00
_cell.angle_beta   90.00
_cell.angle_gamma   90.00
#
_symmetry.space_group_name_H-M   'P 1'
#
loop_
_entity.id
_entity.type
_entity.pdbx_description
1 polymer ?
#
loop_
_entity_poly.entity_id
_entity_poly.type
_entity_poly.pdbx_seq_one_letter_code
_entity_poly.pdbx_strand_id
1 'polypeptide(L)'
;MTSPQSLNYYMPPEWHQHECCWMQWPHEDPNRNSYLEVESWSHFDFEKGRHKWAEVAKAISNFEKVKMIVHPMDIKIAKTILHNSIEICEIKNDDCWARDSGATFLLNDQRKLGGIDWEFNGWGKFSPHDSDNKIAKFMIEKSSAEYFKSSMVLEGGSIHVDGAGTLITTEQCLLNKNRNPNLSKIEIEENLKKYLNIKKIIWLKHGTDEGTDGHVDNIACFADENKVLALACNDKQDPFYDKLNENLEILKTEKDANGRRLEVIEIEMSYKRLIPDDDEPSSYINLHIANGGIVMPSFDDEKADKKAQNIIKAVFPKRKILALNGIDISLGGGNIHCITQQQPLSINK
;
A
#
# COMPACT_ATOMS: atom_id res chain seq x y z
N MET A 1 -7.39 22.26 -15.78
CA MET A 1 -7.26 20.85 -16.19
C MET A 1 -8.52 20.11 -15.74
N THR A 2 -9.01 19.20 -16.55
CA THR A 2 -10.18 18.37 -16.23
C THR A 2 -9.83 17.43 -15.07
N SER A 3 -10.63 17.39 -14.01
CA SER A 3 -10.38 16.49 -12.86
C SER A 3 -10.99 15.12 -13.09
N PRO A 4 -10.45 14.05 -12.46
CA PRO A 4 -11.07 12.73 -12.50
C PRO A 4 -12.56 12.77 -12.14
N GLN A 5 -12.92 13.44 -11.04
CA GLN A 5 -14.31 13.58 -10.59
C GLN A 5 -15.23 14.18 -11.67
N SER A 6 -14.78 15.19 -12.41
CA SER A 6 -15.59 15.82 -13.46
C SER A 6 -15.87 14.91 -14.67
N LEU A 7 -15.14 13.80 -14.78
CA LEU A 7 -15.31 12.75 -15.80
C LEU A 7 -15.88 11.46 -15.18
N ASN A 8 -16.44 11.53 -13.96
CA ASN A 8 -17.01 10.41 -13.21
C ASN A 8 -16.02 9.27 -12.93
N TYR A 9 -14.72 9.55 -12.88
CA TYR A 9 -13.74 8.59 -12.38
C TYR A 9 -13.78 8.55 -10.85
N TYR A 10 -13.56 7.37 -10.28
CA TYR A 10 -13.47 7.12 -8.85
C TYR A 10 -12.39 6.06 -8.57
N MET A 11 -11.86 6.03 -7.38
CA MET A 11 -10.96 4.98 -6.94
C MET A 11 -11.78 3.75 -6.51
N PRO A 12 -11.70 2.62 -7.25
CA PRO A 12 -12.42 1.40 -6.85
C PRO A 12 -11.77 0.78 -5.60
N PRO A 13 -12.52 -0.05 -4.84
CA PRO A 13 -11.96 -0.73 -3.68
C PRO A 13 -10.97 -1.81 -4.12
N GLU A 14 -10.05 -2.18 -3.23
CA GLU A 14 -9.01 -3.17 -3.54
C GLU A 14 -9.52 -4.59 -3.81
N TRP A 15 -10.72 -4.91 -3.40
CA TRP A 15 -11.38 -6.19 -3.75
C TRP A 15 -12.10 -6.18 -5.10
N HIS A 16 -12.09 -5.06 -5.83
CA HIS A 16 -12.55 -5.02 -7.21
C HIS A 16 -11.74 -6.01 -8.05
N GLN A 17 -12.30 -6.54 -9.14
CA GLN A 17 -11.54 -7.43 -10.02
C GLN A 17 -10.36 -6.71 -10.67
N HIS A 18 -9.18 -7.30 -10.59
CA HIS A 18 -7.94 -6.75 -11.15
C HIS A 18 -7.66 -7.27 -12.57
N GLU A 19 -7.11 -6.42 -13.42
CA GLU A 19 -6.40 -6.82 -14.63
C GLU A 19 -5.03 -7.40 -14.30
N CYS A 20 -4.30 -6.76 -13.38
CA CYS A 20 -2.99 -7.20 -12.90
C CYS A 20 -2.61 -6.51 -11.58
N CYS A 21 -1.60 -7.06 -10.94
CA CYS A 21 -0.84 -6.42 -9.86
C CYS A 21 0.51 -5.92 -10.40
N TRP A 22 0.87 -4.69 -10.09
CA TRP A 22 2.17 -4.11 -10.35
C TRP A 22 3.05 -4.26 -9.12
N MET A 23 4.34 -4.52 -9.34
CA MET A 23 5.39 -4.59 -8.32
C MET A 23 6.65 -3.90 -8.85
N GLN A 24 7.54 -3.45 -7.96
CA GLN A 24 8.87 -2.94 -8.29
C GLN A 24 9.96 -3.84 -7.73
N TRP A 25 10.98 -4.12 -8.55
CA TRP A 25 12.11 -4.97 -8.19
C TRP A 25 13.11 -4.20 -7.31
N PRO A 26 13.62 -4.80 -6.22
CA PRO A 26 14.66 -4.17 -5.41
C PRO A 26 15.94 -3.93 -6.20
N HIS A 27 16.21 -2.66 -6.53
CA HIS A 27 17.42 -2.21 -7.18
C HIS A 27 18.45 -1.80 -6.14
N GLU A 28 19.64 -2.37 -6.23
CA GLU A 28 20.80 -2.00 -5.41
C GLU A 28 21.66 -1.01 -6.17
N ASP A 29 21.56 0.29 -5.84
CA ASP A 29 22.43 1.30 -6.40
C ASP A 29 23.78 1.27 -5.67
N PRO A 30 24.89 0.95 -6.35
CA PRO A 30 26.23 0.94 -5.74
C PRO A 30 26.69 2.31 -5.23
N ASN A 31 26.03 3.40 -5.66
CA ASN A 31 26.32 4.75 -5.19
C ASN A 31 25.42 5.18 -4.01
N ARG A 32 24.63 4.29 -3.49
CA ARG A 32 23.59 4.51 -2.47
C ARG A 32 24.12 4.76 -1.04
N ASN A 33 25.39 5.11 -0.88
CA ASN A 33 25.98 5.41 0.44
C ASN A 33 25.27 6.52 1.24
N SER A 34 24.40 7.30 0.59
CA SER A 34 23.59 8.32 1.25
C SER A 34 22.28 7.78 1.86
N TYR A 35 21.88 6.55 1.55
CA TYR A 35 20.64 5.92 2.09
C TYR A 35 20.87 5.20 3.41
N LEU A 36 22.10 4.92 3.78
CA LEU A 36 22.45 4.30 5.07
C LEU A 36 22.11 5.19 6.28
N GLU A 37 21.65 6.42 6.04
CA GLU A 37 21.10 7.30 7.09
C GLU A 37 19.62 7.00 7.38
N VAL A 38 18.92 6.22 6.55
CA VAL A 38 17.59 5.69 6.88
C VAL A 38 17.80 4.33 7.54
N GLU A 39 17.59 4.26 8.83
CA GLU A 39 17.92 3.13 9.71
C GLU A 39 17.30 1.79 9.24
N SER A 40 16.10 1.82 8.63
CA SER A 40 15.41 0.66 8.09
C SER A 40 16.20 -0.09 7.00
N TRP A 41 16.89 0.61 6.10
CA TRP A 41 17.66 -0.04 5.02
C TRP A 41 18.98 -0.65 5.47
N SER A 42 19.49 -0.30 6.64
CA SER A 42 20.74 -0.88 7.19
C SER A 42 20.61 -2.37 7.48
N HIS A 43 19.40 -2.87 7.63
CA HIS A 43 19.09 -4.28 7.92
C HIS A 43 18.60 -5.07 6.69
N PHE A 44 18.41 -4.41 5.54
CA PHE A 44 17.88 -5.03 4.33
C PHE A 44 18.97 -5.76 3.52
N ASP A 45 18.79 -7.04 3.33
CA ASP A 45 19.63 -7.89 2.47
C ASP A 45 18.99 -7.96 1.06
N PHE A 46 19.60 -7.28 0.09
CA PHE A 46 19.08 -7.23 -1.28
C PHE A 46 18.95 -8.59 -1.96
N GLU A 47 19.83 -9.53 -1.68
CA GLU A 47 19.75 -10.88 -2.27
C GLU A 47 18.52 -11.62 -1.72
N LYS A 48 18.35 -11.64 -0.39
CA LYS A 48 17.16 -12.22 0.24
C LYS A 48 15.89 -11.48 -0.15
N GLY A 49 15.91 -10.16 -0.14
CA GLY A 49 14.80 -9.33 -0.58
C GLY A 49 14.34 -9.66 -1.99
N ARG A 50 15.24 -9.74 -2.97
CA ARG A 50 14.92 -10.14 -4.35
C ARG A 50 14.23 -11.49 -4.44
N HIS A 51 14.68 -12.47 -3.69
CA HIS A 51 14.03 -13.79 -3.60
C HIS A 51 12.64 -13.68 -2.96
N LYS A 52 12.49 -12.85 -1.92
CA LYS A 52 11.21 -12.64 -1.26
C LYS A 52 10.20 -11.91 -2.16
N TRP A 53 10.62 -10.88 -2.90
CA TRP A 53 9.79 -10.22 -3.92
C TRP A 53 9.32 -11.22 -4.99
N ALA A 54 10.21 -12.09 -5.44
CA ALA A 54 9.86 -13.13 -6.43
C ALA A 54 8.87 -14.16 -5.85
N GLU A 55 8.99 -14.51 -4.56
CA GLU A 55 8.05 -15.39 -3.87
C GLU A 55 6.65 -14.77 -3.79
N VAL A 56 6.55 -13.49 -3.40
CA VAL A 56 5.29 -12.75 -3.36
C VAL A 56 4.69 -12.63 -4.75
N ALA A 57 5.48 -12.23 -5.76
CA ALA A 57 5.04 -12.14 -7.15
C ALA A 57 4.50 -13.50 -7.66
N LYS A 58 5.18 -14.59 -7.33
CA LYS A 58 4.74 -15.95 -7.67
C LYS A 58 3.44 -16.32 -6.95
N ALA A 59 3.29 -15.96 -5.68
CA ALA A 59 2.05 -16.21 -4.94
C ALA A 59 0.86 -15.49 -5.56
N ILE A 60 1.01 -14.20 -5.89
CA ILE A 60 -0.01 -13.38 -6.56
C ILE A 60 -0.32 -13.94 -7.96
N SER A 61 0.67 -14.41 -8.70
CA SER A 61 0.49 -14.95 -10.05
C SER A 61 -0.40 -16.19 -10.14
N ASN A 62 -0.74 -16.83 -9.00
CA ASN A 62 -1.75 -17.88 -8.97
C ASN A 62 -3.19 -17.37 -9.12
N PHE A 63 -3.39 -16.06 -8.99
CA PHE A 63 -4.73 -15.43 -8.97
C PHE A 63 -4.90 -14.39 -10.06
N GLU A 64 -3.84 -13.67 -10.43
CA GLU A 64 -3.87 -12.58 -11.40
C GLU A 64 -2.50 -12.38 -12.05
N LYS A 65 -2.46 -11.65 -13.15
CA LYS A 65 -1.20 -11.29 -13.81
C LYS A 65 -0.36 -10.40 -12.89
N VAL A 66 0.94 -10.57 -12.92
CA VAL A 66 1.89 -9.69 -12.23
C VAL A 66 2.83 -9.05 -13.23
N LYS A 67 2.98 -7.73 -13.11
CA LYS A 67 3.95 -6.92 -13.85
C LYS A 67 5.01 -6.42 -12.88
N MET A 68 6.25 -6.77 -13.13
CA MET A 68 7.39 -6.37 -12.32
C MET A 68 8.17 -5.26 -13.03
N ILE A 69 8.17 -4.08 -12.46
CA ILE A 69 9.05 -2.98 -12.87
C ILE A 69 10.46 -3.35 -12.45
N VAL A 70 11.41 -3.28 -13.39
CA VAL A 70 12.80 -3.69 -13.16
C VAL A 70 13.73 -2.66 -13.73
N HIS A 71 14.69 -2.22 -12.92
CA HIS A 71 15.77 -1.33 -13.37
C HIS A 71 16.58 -1.99 -14.51
N PRO A 72 16.97 -1.26 -15.57
CA PRO A 72 17.71 -1.83 -16.71
C PRO A 72 18.94 -2.64 -16.31
N MET A 73 19.66 -2.23 -15.25
CA MET A 73 20.83 -2.94 -14.76
C MET A 73 20.51 -4.30 -14.13
N ASP A 74 19.29 -4.49 -13.63
CA ASP A 74 18.88 -5.71 -12.92
C ASP A 74 18.13 -6.72 -13.81
N ILE A 75 17.83 -6.40 -15.06
CA ILE A 75 17.05 -7.26 -15.97
C ILE A 75 17.63 -8.68 -16.04
N LYS A 76 18.94 -8.80 -16.08
CA LYS A 76 19.60 -10.11 -16.19
C LYS A 76 19.37 -10.94 -14.94
N ILE A 77 19.55 -10.36 -13.75
CA ILE A 77 19.37 -11.07 -12.48
C ILE A 77 17.89 -11.33 -12.22
N ALA A 78 17.00 -10.36 -12.48
CA ALA A 78 15.58 -10.54 -12.32
C ALA A 78 15.04 -11.71 -13.16
N LYS A 79 15.49 -11.88 -14.40
CA LYS A 79 15.14 -13.03 -15.26
C LYS A 79 15.59 -14.37 -14.72
N THR A 80 16.62 -14.43 -13.86
CA THR A 80 17.06 -15.70 -13.27
C THR A 80 16.27 -16.10 -12.03
N ILE A 81 15.66 -15.13 -11.35
CA ILE A 81 14.97 -15.33 -10.08
C ILE A 81 13.44 -15.36 -10.28
N LEU A 82 12.90 -14.45 -11.11
CA LEU A 82 11.46 -14.36 -11.33
C LEU A 82 10.92 -15.57 -12.09
N HIS A 83 9.72 -16.00 -11.68
CA HIS A 83 8.99 -17.03 -12.41
C HIS A 83 8.57 -16.53 -13.80
N ASN A 84 8.55 -17.42 -14.78
CA ASN A 84 8.24 -17.10 -16.20
C ASN A 84 6.85 -16.50 -16.44
N SER A 85 5.92 -16.62 -15.48
CA SER A 85 4.59 -15.98 -15.55
C SER A 85 4.60 -14.50 -15.24
N ILE A 86 5.72 -13.95 -14.76
CA ILE A 86 5.84 -12.55 -14.36
C ILE A 86 6.28 -11.73 -15.58
N GLU A 87 5.50 -10.71 -15.94
CA GLU A 87 5.86 -9.78 -17.01
C GLU A 87 6.87 -8.77 -16.49
N ILE A 88 8.05 -8.68 -17.12
CA ILE A 88 9.08 -7.69 -16.80
C ILE A 88 8.81 -6.41 -17.59
N CYS A 89 8.73 -5.29 -16.88
CA CYS A 89 8.57 -3.94 -17.42
C CYS A 89 9.83 -3.13 -17.11
N GLU A 90 10.62 -2.83 -18.13
CA GLU A 90 11.90 -2.15 -17.97
C GLU A 90 11.73 -0.63 -17.85
N ILE A 91 12.11 -0.07 -16.70
CA ILE A 91 12.28 1.37 -16.45
C ILE A 91 13.20 1.56 -15.24
N LYS A 92 13.92 2.67 -15.19
CA LYS A 92 14.69 3.04 -14.00
C LYS A 92 13.78 3.29 -12.83
N ASN A 93 14.12 2.73 -11.68
CA ASN A 93 13.53 2.97 -10.38
C ASN A 93 14.64 3.20 -9.36
N ASP A 94 14.34 3.99 -8.35
CA ASP A 94 15.26 4.26 -7.25
C ASP A 94 15.03 3.30 -6.09
N ASP A 95 13.75 2.91 -5.87
CA ASP A 95 13.33 2.04 -4.78
C ASP A 95 12.36 0.94 -5.27
N CYS A 96 11.72 0.19 -4.37
CA CYS A 96 10.92 -0.99 -4.71
C CYS A 96 9.48 -0.97 -4.19
N TRP A 97 8.98 0.19 -3.76
CA TRP A 97 7.68 0.37 -3.14
C TRP A 97 6.62 0.81 -4.16
N ALA A 98 6.12 -0.17 -4.94
CA ALA A 98 5.15 0.08 -6.02
C ALA A 98 3.83 0.69 -5.53
N ARG A 99 3.46 0.49 -4.26
CA ARG A 99 2.29 1.09 -3.64
C ARG A 99 2.39 2.61 -3.60
N ASP A 100 3.58 3.14 -3.29
CA ASP A 100 3.77 4.53 -2.96
C ASP A 100 4.14 5.39 -4.16
N SER A 101 5.03 4.91 -5.01
CA SER A 101 5.45 5.60 -6.23
C SER A 101 4.60 5.26 -7.45
N GLY A 102 3.75 4.23 -7.37
CA GLY A 102 2.91 3.75 -8.45
C GLY A 102 1.65 4.59 -8.68
N ALA A 103 1.00 4.34 -9.81
CA ALA A 103 -0.24 5.02 -10.16
C ALA A 103 -1.40 4.60 -9.26
N THR A 104 -2.18 5.56 -8.76
CA THR A 104 -3.51 5.28 -8.22
C THR A 104 -4.49 5.11 -9.38
N PHE A 105 -4.90 3.87 -9.65
CA PHE A 105 -5.81 3.59 -10.76
C PHE A 105 -7.27 3.90 -10.41
N LEU A 106 -8.00 4.35 -11.42
CA LEU A 106 -9.38 4.77 -11.33
C LEU A 106 -10.24 4.04 -12.38
N LEU A 107 -11.51 3.94 -12.11
CA LEU A 107 -12.54 3.55 -13.10
C LEU A 107 -13.62 4.63 -13.19
N ASN A 108 -14.20 4.80 -14.38
CA ASN A 108 -15.41 5.61 -14.53
C ASN A 108 -16.67 4.74 -14.68
N ASP A 109 -17.84 5.36 -14.78
CA ASP A 109 -19.13 4.67 -14.93
C ASP A 109 -19.18 3.76 -16.19
N GLN A 110 -18.36 4.05 -17.20
CA GLN A 110 -18.22 3.24 -18.39
C GLN A 110 -17.15 2.15 -18.23
N ARG A 111 -16.56 2.00 -17.03
CA ARG A 111 -15.44 1.11 -16.70
C ARG A 111 -14.19 1.38 -17.55
N LYS A 112 -13.99 2.61 -18.01
CA LYS A 112 -12.72 3.04 -18.60
C LYS A 112 -11.68 3.24 -17.50
N LEU A 113 -10.45 2.88 -17.81
CA LEU A 113 -9.32 3.01 -16.90
C LEU A 113 -8.79 4.44 -16.91
N GLY A 114 -8.59 5.00 -15.74
CA GLY A 114 -7.82 6.20 -15.49
C GLY A 114 -6.70 5.92 -14.49
N GLY A 115 -5.74 6.82 -14.40
CA GLY A 115 -4.68 6.73 -13.41
C GLY A 115 -4.23 8.12 -12.98
N ILE A 116 -3.99 8.26 -11.69
CA ILE A 116 -3.43 9.47 -11.09
C ILE A 116 -1.93 9.28 -10.92
N ASP A 117 -1.20 10.28 -11.40
CA ASP A 117 0.22 10.48 -11.17
C ASP A 117 0.35 11.56 -10.09
N TRP A 118 0.44 11.13 -8.82
CA TRP A 118 0.72 12.00 -7.69
C TRP A 118 2.17 12.47 -7.72
N GLU A 119 2.45 13.56 -7.03
CA GLU A 119 3.85 13.90 -6.76
C GLU A 119 4.39 12.95 -5.69
N PHE A 120 5.52 12.29 -5.98
CA PHE A 120 6.23 11.45 -5.02
C PHE A 120 7.53 12.14 -4.61
N ASN A 121 7.75 12.34 -3.31
CA ASN A 121 8.88 13.08 -2.78
C ASN A 121 9.78 12.26 -1.83
N GLY A 122 9.76 10.92 -1.99
CA GLY A 122 10.57 10.03 -1.15
C GLY A 122 10.14 10.05 0.32
N TRP A 123 8.82 9.99 0.59
CA TRP A 123 8.21 10.04 1.92
C TRP A 123 8.52 11.31 2.72
N GLY A 124 8.79 12.43 2.02
CA GLY A 124 9.22 13.69 2.66
C GLY A 124 10.59 13.61 3.29
N LYS A 125 11.31 12.51 3.06
CA LYS A 125 12.66 12.24 3.55
C LYS A 125 13.63 12.22 2.36
N PHE A 126 14.89 12.20 2.59
CA PHE A 126 15.94 12.52 1.66
C PHE A 126 16.34 11.35 0.72
N SER A 127 15.43 10.43 0.48
CA SER A 127 15.63 9.35 -0.48
C SER A 127 15.68 9.90 -1.90
N PRO A 128 16.62 9.51 -2.77
CA PRO A 128 16.47 9.75 -4.19
C PRO A 128 15.14 9.15 -4.67
N HIS A 129 14.39 9.93 -5.41
CA HIS A 129 13.06 9.58 -5.88
C HIS A 129 12.79 10.09 -7.30
N ASP A 130 13.81 10.63 -7.97
CA ASP A 130 13.65 11.21 -9.30
C ASP A 130 13.23 10.19 -10.35
N SER A 131 13.63 8.92 -10.21
CA SER A 131 13.19 7.83 -11.08
C SER A 131 11.83 7.32 -10.64
N ASP A 132 11.63 7.15 -9.34
CA ASP A 132 10.36 6.66 -8.78
C ASP A 132 9.20 7.62 -9.05
N ASN A 133 9.42 8.93 -9.03
CA ASN A 133 8.42 9.94 -9.40
C ASN A 133 7.97 9.86 -10.89
N LYS A 134 8.54 8.94 -11.68
CA LYS A 134 8.12 8.66 -13.08
C LYS A 134 7.35 7.35 -13.24
N ILE A 135 7.32 6.53 -12.18
CA ILE A 135 6.73 5.18 -12.22
C ILE A 135 5.23 5.24 -12.46
N ALA A 136 4.51 6.12 -11.75
CA ALA A 136 3.06 6.28 -11.93
C ALA A 136 2.71 6.60 -13.40
N LYS A 137 3.40 7.56 -14.01
CA LYS A 137 3.21 7.93 -15.41
C LYS A 137 3.46 6.75 -16.33
N PHE A 138 4.57 6.02 -16.13
CA PHE A 138 4.90 4.82 -16.92
C PHE A 138 3.82 3.75 -16.82
N MET A 139 3.30 3.47 -15.61
CA MET A 139 2.23 2.50 -15.40
C MET A 139 0.94 2.91 -16.13
N ILE A 140 0.57 4.19 -16.09
CA ILE A 140 -0.61 4.75 -16.77
C ILE A 140 -0.48 4.60 -18.29
N GLU A 141 0.65 5.01 -18.87
CA GLU A 141 0.94 4.90 -20.31
C GLU A 141 0.95 3.43 -20.76
N LYS A 142 1.63 2.56 -20.03
CA LYS A 142 1.71 1.11 -20.31
C LYS A 142 0.34 0.43 -20.24
N SER A 143 -0.57 0.96 -19.43
CA SER A 143 -1.95 0.46 -19.26
C SER A 143 -2.95 1.12 -20.22
N SER A 144 -2.53 2.08 -21.04
CA SER A 144 -3.40 2.90 -21.91
C SER A 144 -4.54 3.56 -21.13
N ALA A 145 -4.27 3.97 -19.90
CA ALA A 145 -5.22 4.64 -19.02
C ALA A 145 -5.28 6.15 -19.29
N GLU A 146 -6.43 6.78 -18.98
CA GLU A 146 -6.55 8.24 -18.97
C GLU A 146 -5.61 8.83 -17.91
N TYR A 147 -4.78 9.79 -18.30
CA TYR A 147 -3.74 10.36 -17.44
C TYR A 147 -4.21 11.57 -16.66
N PHE A 148 -4.06 11.56 -15.35
CA PHE A 148 -4.35 12.67 -14.46
C PHE A 148 -3.13 13.01 -13.60
N LYS A 149 -2.49 14.16 -13.84
CA LYS A 149 -1.40 14.66 -12.99
C LYS A 149 -1.97 15.43 -11.79
N SER A 150 -1.42 15.16 -10.63
CA SER A 150 -1.61 15.96 -9.41
C SER A 150 -0.29 16.56 -8.95
N SER A 151 -0.34 17.78 -8.42
CA SER A 151 0.79 18.41 -7.75
C SER A 151 0.82 18.17 -6.23
N MET A 152 -0.20 17.47 -5.71
CA MET A 152 -0.23 17.07 -4.30
C MET A 152 0.71 15.89 -4.11
N VAL A 153 1.57 15.96 -3.09
CA VAL A 153 2.37 14.83 -2.64
C VAL A 153 1.46 13.82 -1.94
N LEU A 154 1.44 12.58 -2.44
CA LEU A 154 0.66 11.50 -1.87
C LEU A 154 1.25 10.14 -2.25
N GLU A 155 1.41 9.28 -1.28
CA GLU A 155 1.76 7.88 -1.43
C GLU A 155 0.50 7.00 -1.36
N GLY A 156 0.44 5.94 -2.19
CA GLY A 156 -0.73 5.03 -2.20
C GLY A 156 -0.97 4.32 -0.87
N GLY A 157 0.09 4.05 -0.08
CA GLY A 157 -0.01 3.45 1.25
C GLY A 157 -0.61 4.38 2.31
N SER A 158 -0.63 5.69 2.05
CA SER A 158 -1.22 6.68 2.95
C SER A 158 -2.76 6.75 2.91
N ILE A 159 -3.40 6.07 1.96
CA ILE A 159 -4.86 6.09 1.77
C ILE A 159 -5.45 4.69 1.59
N HIS A 160 -6.68 4.49 2.05
CA HIS A 160 -7.48 3.29 1.75
C HIS A 160 -8.93 3.67 1.52
N VAL A 161 -9.60 3.06 0.51
CA VAL A 161 -10.97 3.41 0.12
C VAL A 161 -11.91 2.22 0.13
N ASP A 162 -13.20 2.49 0.41
CA ASP A 162 -14.29 1.49 0.33
C ASP A 162 -14.89 1.36 -1.08
N GLY A 163 -14.50 2.22 -2.03
CA GLY A 163 -15.08 2.29 -3.36
C GLY A 163 -16.51 2.86 -3.41
N ALA A 164 -17.11 3.17 -2.25
CA ALA A 164 -18.47 3.72 -2.12
C ALA A 164 -18.48 5.18 -1.64
N GLY A 165 -17.29 5.78 -1.56
CA GLY A 165 -17.09 7.19 -1.26
C GLY A 165 -16.47 7.50 0.10
N THR A 166 -15.98 6.48 0.84
CA THR A 166 -15.25 6.67 2.09
C THR A 166 -13.76 6.42 1.88
N LEU A 167 -12.94 7.24 2.49
CA LEU A 167 -11.49 7.11 2.56
C LEU A 167 -11.04 7.12 4.02
N ILE A 168 -10.08 6.27 4.36
CA ILE A 168 -9.34 6.30 5.62
C ILE A 168 -7.91 6.75 5.35
N THR A 169 -7.38 7.60 6.21
CA THR A 169 -5.99 8.09 6.20
C THR A 169 -5.55 8.47 7.60
N THR A 170 -4.27 8.84 7.78
CA THR A 170 -3.73 9.31 9.07
C THR A 170 -3.41 10.80 9.04
N GLU A 171 -3.64 11.48 10.17
CA GLU A 171 -3.19 12.86 10.36
C GLU A 171 -1.66 12.92 10.42
N GLN A 172 -1.02 11.93 11.04
CA GLN A 172 0.43 11.84 11.19
C GLN A 172 1.15 11.90 9.84
N CYS A 173 0.62 11.22 8.79
CA CYS A 173 1.20 11.21 7.45
C CYS A 173 0.75 12.42 6.62
N LEU A 174 -0.53 12.51 6.26
CA LEU A 174 -0.98 13.49 5.25
C LEU A 174 -0.94 14.95 5.73
N LEU A 175 -0.96 15.21 7.04
CA LEU A 175 -0.81 16.55 7.59
C LEU A 175 0.63 16.85 8.02
N ASN A 176 1.57 15.94 7.77
CA ASN A 176 2.98 16.19 8.02
C ASN A 176 3.49 17.28 7.08
N LYS A 177 4.25 18.23 7.62
CA LYS A 177 4.78 19.38 6.87
C LYS A 177 5.78 18.96 5.78
N ASN A 178 6.33 17.75 5.86
CA ASN A 178 7.25 17.22 4.86
C ASN A 178 6.54 16.69 3.59
N ARG A 179 5.20 16.69 3.55
CA ARG A 179 4.40 16.33 2.36
C ARG A 179 3.89 17.57 1.64
N ASN A 180 2.89 18.24 2.21
CA ASN A 180 2.20 19.38 1.59
C ASN A 180 2.18 20.61 2.52
N PRO A 181 3.34 21.25 2.80
CA PRO A 181 3.44 22.31 3.81
C PRO A 181 2.60 23.55 3.49
N ASN A 182 2.25 23.74 2.23
CA ASN A 182 1.49 24.89 1.75
C ASN A 182 -0.02 24.62 1.63
N LEU A 183 -0.49 23.41 1.96
CA LEU A 183 -1.90 23.05 1.93
C LEU A 183 -2.45 22.91 3.35
N SER A 184 -3.61 23.54 3.59
CA SER A 184 -4.41 23.27 4.78
C SER A 184 -5.08 21.89 4.70
N LYS A 185 -5.55 21.37 5.85
CA LYS A 185 -6.35 20.13 5.91
C LYS A 185 -7.54 20.16 4.93
N ILE A 186 -8.24 21.32 4.85
CA ILE A 186 -9.39 21.48 3.95
C ILE A 186 -8.96 21.36 2.48
N GLU A 187 -7.87 21.98 2.08
CA GLU A 187 -7.36 21.89 0.71
C GLU A 187 -6.86 20.48 0.37
N ILE A 188 -6.27 19.76 1.31
CA ILE A 188 -5.92 18.34 1.16
C ILE A 188 -7.20 17.52 0.94
N GLU A 189 -8.24 17.71 1.75
CA GLU A 189 -9.52 17.02 1.61
C GLU A 189 -10.21 17.32 0.26
N GLU A 190 -10.17 18.57 -0.19
CA GLU A 190 -10.71 18.99 -1.50
C GLU A 190 -9.97 18.30 -2.64
N ASN A 191 -8.64 18.20 -2.57
CA ASN A 191 -7.84 17.48 -3.55
C ASN A 191 -8.20 15.98 -3.56
N LEU A 192 -8.27 15.32 -2.39
CA LEU A 192 -8.67 13.92 -2.30
C LEU A 192 -10.07 13.68 -2.89
N LYS A 193 -11.05 14.55 -2.58
CA LYS A 193 -12.40 14.47 -3.15
C LYS A 193 -12.39 14.63 -4.66
N LYS A 194 -11.64 15.60 -5.17
CA LYS A 194 -11.52 15.92 -6.59
C LYS A 194 -10.86 14.82 -7.41
N TYR A 195 -9.83 14.17 -6.87
CA TYR A 195 -9.07 13.15 -7.60
C TYR A 195 -9.62 11.75 -7.42
N LEU A 196 -10.12 11.40 -6.24
CA LEU A 196 -10.57 10.06 -5.91
C LEU A 196 -12.10 9.90 -5.94
N ASN A 197 -12.84 11.02 -6.11
CA ASN A 197 -14.30 11.08 -6.11
C ASN A 197 -14.93 10.49 -4.83
N ILE A 198 -14.31 10.80 -3.70
CA ILE A 198 -14.79 10.42 -2.37
C ILE A 198 -15.69 11.51 -1.78
N LYS A 199 -16.52 11.14 -0.79
CA LYS A 199 -17.47 12.04 -0.12
C LYS A 199 -17.09 12.26 1.35
N LYS A 200 -16.47 11.26 1.96
CA LYS A 200 -16.09 11.28 3.38
C LYS A 200 -14.65 10.82 3.56
N ILE A 201 -13.97 11.48 4.49
CA ILE A 201 -12.63 11.10 4.94
C ILE A 201 -12.67 10.82 6.43
N ILE A 202 -12.17 9.68 6.83
CA ILE A 202 -11.97 9.29 8.23
C ILE A 202 -10.48 9.49 8.53
N TRP A 203 -10.20 10.39 9.44
CA TRP A 203 -8.86 10.71 9.88
C TRP A 203 -8.50 9.92 11.14
N LEU A 204 -7.60 8.96 11.01
CA LEU A 204 -6.94 8.34 12.15
C LEU A 204 -5.81 9.26 12.65
N LYS A 205 -5.46 9.15 13.92
CA LYS A 205 -4.46 10.04 14.52
C LYS A 205 -3.04 9.59 14.22
N HIS A 206 -2.80 8.31 14.36
CA HIS A 206 -1.47 7.71 14.44
C HIS A 206 -1.28 6.61 13.40
N GLY A 207 -0.07 6.49 12.88
CA GLY A 207 0.43 5.27 12.26
C GLY A 207 1.41 4.56 13.19
N THR A 208 2.06 3.53 12.67
CA THR A 208 2.97 2.70 13.47
C THR A 208 4.41 2.78 13.01
N ASP A 209 4.68 3.25 11.81
CA ASP A 209 6.03 3.32 11.27
C ASP A 209 6.50 4.77 11.12
N GLU A 210 7.78 5.01 11.43
CA GLU A 210 8.41 6.31 11.29
C GLU A 210 8.95 6.54 9.87
N GLY A 211 9.17 5.47 9.12
CA GLY A 211 9.70 5.51 7.76
C GLY A 211 8.78 6.26 6.80
N THR A 212 7.47 6.05 6.91
CA THR A 212 6.44 6.69 6.09
C THR A 212 5.68 7.80 6.81
N ASP A 213 6.06 8.14 8.04
CA ASP A 213 5.28 9.00 8.95
C ASP A 213 3.89 8.43 9.26
N GLY A 214 3.75 7.10 9.27
CA GLY A 214 2.55 6.42 9.70
C GLY A 214 1.49 6.23 8.62
N HIS A 215 1.82 5.50 7.56
CA HIS A 215 0.87 5.07 6.54
C HIS A 215 -0.32 4.29 7.13
N VAL A 216 -1.50 4.49 6.56
CA VAL A 216 -2.73 3.82 7.01
C VAL A 216 -2.75 2.34 6.69
N ASP A 217 -2.05 1.89 5.65
CA ASP A 217 -2.03 0.50 5.19
C ASP A 217 -1.39 -0.48 6.18
N ASN A 218 -0.67 0.03 7.18
CA ASN A 218 -0.17 -0.75 8.31
C ASN A 218 -1.18 -0.89 9.45
N ILE A 219 -2.23 -0.05 9.51
CA ILE A 219 -3.12 0.03 10.68
C ILE A 219 -4.60 -0.18 10.38
N ALA A 220 -5.05 0.07 9.14
CA ALA A 220 -6.44 -0.14 8.75
C ALA A 220 -6.59 -0.40 7.25
N CYS A 221 -7.43 -1.36 6.88
CA CYS A 221 -7.82 -1.57 5.51
C CYS A 221 -9.30 -1.95 5.40
N PHE A 222 -9.99 -1.45 4.37
CA PHE A 222 -11.34 -1.90 4.06
C PHE A 222 -11.33 -3.33 3.50
N ALA A 223 -12.24 -4.15 4.00
CA ALA A 223 -12.47 -5.51 3.53
C ALA A 223 -13.82 -5.67 2.81
N ASP A 224 -14.71 -4.69 2.99
CA ASP A 224 -16.00 -4.52 2.31
C ASP A 224 -16.43 -3.05 2.50
N GLU A 225 -17.50 -2.60 1.86
CA GLU A 225 -17.92 -1.19 1.87
C GLU A 225 -18.00 -0.54 3.25
N ASN A 226 -18.42 -1.27 4.29
CA ASN A 226 -18.45 -0.75 5.66
C ASN A 226 -17.67 -1.62 6.66
N LYS A 227 -16.85 -2.56 6.17
CA LYS A 227 -16.06 -3.47 6.99
C LYS A 227 -14.58 -3.09 6.94
N VAL A 228 -13.99 -2.89 8.10
CA VAL A 228 -12.59 -2.45 8.25
C VAL A 228 -11.84 -3.46 9.11
N LEU A 229 -10.73 -3.96 8.60
CA LEU A 229 -9.70 -4.62 9.40
C LEU A 229 -8.89 -3.53 10.07
N ALA A 230 -8.68 -3.63 11.37
CA ALA A 230 -7.92 -2.65 12.13
C ALA A 230 -6.89 -3.32 13.03
N LEU A 231 -5.67 -2.79 13.02
CA LEU A 231 -4.59 -3.28 13.88
C LEU A 231 -4.91 -2.97 15.33
N ALA A 232 -4.73 -3.96 16.20
CA ALA A 232 -4.98 -3.87 17.63
C ALA A 232 -3.74 -4.23 18.43
N CYS A 233 -3.57 -3.59 19.56
CA CYS A 233 -2.61 -3.94 20.60
C CYS A 233 -3.35 -4.20 21.91
N ASN A 234 -3.16 -5.38 22.51
CA ASN A 234 -3.80 -5.75 23.78
C ASN A 234 -2.86 -5.62 24.99
N ASP A 235 -1.56 -5.45 24.77
CA ASP A 235 -0.59 -5.23 25.84
C ASP A 235 -0.53 -3.74 26.20
N LYS A 236 -1.02 -3.41 27.39
CA LYS A 236 -1.01 -2.02 27.92
C LYS A 236 0.39 -1.44 28.16
N GLN A 237 1.41 -2.27 28.17
CA GLN A 237 2.80 -1.83 28.34
C GLN A 237 3.49 -1.58 27.01
N ASP A 238 2.88 -1.99 25.89
CA ASP A 238 3.42 -1.74 24.57
C ASP A 238 3.31 -0.26 24.19
N PRO A 239 4.36 0.36 23.63
CA PRO A 239 4.37 1.77 23.24
C PRO A 239 3.29 2.16 22.22
N PHE A 240 2.74 1.20 21.48
CA PHE A 240 1.67 1.44 20.50
C PHE A 240 0.26 1.23 21.07
N TYR A 241 0.12 0.77 22.31
CA TYR A 241 -1.20 0.50 22.91
C TYR A 241 -2.15 1.69 22.81
N ASP A 242 -1.75 2.85 23.33
CA ASP A 242 -2.61 4.04 23.37
C ASP A 242 -2.92 4.56 21.95
N LYS A 243 -1.92 4.60 21.08
CA LYS A 243 -2.05 5.07 19.70
C LYS A 243 -3.04 4.22 18.90
N LEU A 244 -2.91 2.89 18.97
CA LEU A 244 -3.79 1.97 18.25
C LEU A 244 -5.20 1.97 18.84
N ASN A 245 -5.35 2.06 20.16
CA ASN A 245 -6.68 2.17 20.78
C ASN A 245 -7.40 3.47 20.43
N GLU A 246 -6.70 4.61 20.36
CA GLU A 246 -7.31 5.86 19.91
C GLU A 246 -7.86 5.72 18.49
N ASN A 247 -7.09 5.11 17.57
CA ASN A 247 -7.54 4.83 16.21
C ASN A 247 -8.75 3.87 16.17
N LEU A 248 -8.74 2.83 16.98
CA LEU A 248 -9.86 1.89 17.10
C LEU A 248 -11.15 2.57 17.56
N GLU A 249 -11.09 3.47 18.55
CA GLU A 249 -12.26 4.22 19.03
C GLU A 249 -12.81 5.16 17.94
N ILE A 250 -11.93 5.79 17.15
CA ILE A 250 -12.36 6.58 15.98
C ILE A 250 -13.12 5.68 15.02
N LEU A 251 -12.53 4.54 14.59
CA LEU A 251 -13.18 3.63 13.64
C LEU A 251 -14.51 3.09 14.15
N LYS A 252 -14.63 2.72 15.43
CA LYS A 252 -15.86 2.19 16.05
C LYS A 252 -16.97 3.23 16.13
N THR A 253 -16.65 4.52 16.21
CA THR A 253 -17.64 5.59 16.33
C THR A 253 -18.01 6.20 14.99
N GLU A 254 -17.16 6.09 13.99
CA GLU A 254 -17.33 6.67 12.67
C GLU A 254 -18.38 5.92 11.81
N LYS A 255 -18.87 6.62 10.80
CA LYS A 255 -19.77 6.09 9.78
C LYS A 255 -19.14 6.25 8.41
N ASP A 256 -19.49 5.39 7.47
CA ASP A 256 -19.10 5.50 6.08
C ASP A 256 -19.83 6.69 5.37
N ALA A 257 -19.51 6.91 4.10
CA ALA A 257 -20.12 7.96 3.27
C ALA A 257 -21.66 7.79 3.08
N ASN A 258 -22.19 6.58 3.33
CA ASN A 258 -23.59 6.24 3.24
C ASN A 258 -24.32 6.32 4.60
N GLY A 259 -23.62 6.73 5.66
CA GLY A 259 -24.16 6.87 7.01
C GLY A 259 -24.27 5.57 7.81
N ARG A 260 -23.71 4.45 7.32
CA ARG A 260 -23.64 3.17 8.02
C ARG A 260 -22.48 3.17 9.02
N ARG A 261 -22.66 2.58 10.19
CA ARG A 261 -21.54 2.36 11.12
C ARG A 261 -20.55 1.38 10.53
N LEU A 262 -19.26 1.60 10.79
CA LEU A 262 -18.23 0.65 10.40
C LEU A 262 -18.31 -0.62 11.24
N GLU A 263 -18.18 -1.76 10.59
CA GLU A 263 -17.91 -3.06 11.23
C GLU A 263 -16.40 -3.19 11.37
N VAL A 264 -15.86 -2.93 12.55
CA VAL A 264 -14.43 -2.97 12.84
C VAL A 264 -14.03 -4.37 13.31
N ILE A 265 -13.12 -5.00 12.57
CA ILE A 265 -12.57 -6.31 12.90
C ILE A 265 -11.14 -6.12 13.33
N GLU A 266 -10.89 -6.34 14.61
CA GLU A 266 -9.57 -6.19 15.21
C GLU A 266 -8.66 -7.37 14.89
N ILE A 267 -7.47 -7.06 14.39
CA ILE A 267 -6.39 -8.03 14.20
C ILE A 267 -5.24 -7.61 15.10
N GLU A 268 -4.95 -8.45 16.08
CA GLU A 268 -3.85 -8.20 17.00
C GLU A 268 -2.51 -8.25 16.25
N MET A 269 -1.66 -7.27 16.49
CA MET A 269 -0.32 -7.22 15.91
C MET A 269 0.54 -8.40 16.38
N SER A 270 1.62 -8.73 15.67
CA SER A 270 2.66 -9.58 16.23
C SER A 270 3.52 -8.74 17.17
N TYR A 271 3.76 -9.26 18.39
CA TYR A 271 4.65 -8.63 19.36
C TYR A 271 6.13 -8.95 19.11
N LYS A 272 6.41 -9.71 18.06
CA LYS A 272 7.78 -9.99 17.64
C LYS A 272 8.39 -8.73 17.01
N ARG A 273 9.38 -8.15 17.67
CA ARG A 273 10.18 -7.07 17.12
C ARG A 273 11.22 -7.65 16.17
N LEU A 274 11.33 -7.08 14.98
CA LEU A 274 12.18 -7.61 13.91
C LEU A 274 13.58 -7.00 13.93
N ILE A 275 13.67 -5.75 14.36
CA ILE A 275 14.92 -5.01 14.49
C ILE A 275 15.19 -4.79 15.97
N PRO A 276 16.42 -5.06 16.47
CA PRO A 276 16.79 -4.72 17.84
C PRO A 276 16.60 -3.22 18.10
N ASP A 277 16.07 -2.89 19.28
CA ASP A 277 15.81 -1.51 19.71
C ASP A 277 14.77 -0.72 18.88
N ASP A 278 14.06 -1.40 17.97
CA ASP A 278 12.95 -0.85 17.21
C ASP A 278 11.63 -1.39 17.78
N ASP A 279 10.73 -0.47 18.12
CA ASP A 279 9.43 -0.79 18.68
C ASP A 279 8.33 -0.96 17.63
N GLU A 280 8.64 -0.82 16.33
CA GLU A 280 7.63 -0.93 15.27
C GLU A 280 6.91 -2.28 15.30
N PRO A 281 5.56 -2.29 15.32
CA PRO A 281 4.78 -3.52 15.35
C PRO A 281 4.71 -4.17 13.97
N SER A 282 4.81 -5.49 13.94
CA SER A 282 4.57 -6.26 12.72
C SER A 282 3.07 -6.39 12.43
N SER A 283 2.62 -5.84 11.30
CA SER A 283 1.21 -5.75 10.93
C SER A 283 0.77 -6.84 9.96
N TYR A 284 -0.26 -7.61 10.34
CA TYR A 284 -0.93 -8.56 9.43
C TYR A 284 -1.89 -7.90 8.43
N ILE A 285 -2.14 -6.60 8.58
CA ILE A 285 -3.07 -5.82 7.73
C ILE A 285 -2.41 -5.40 6.42
N ASN A 286 -1.09 -5.31 6.39
CA ASN A 286 -0.33 -4.97 5.19
C ASN A 286 -0.33 -6.14 4.18
N LEU A 287 -1.52 -6.45 3.64
CA LEU A 287 -1.82 -7.61 2.80
C LEU A 287 -2.29 -7.18 1.40
N HIS A 288 -2.16 -8.07 0.42
CA HIS A 288 -2.69 -7.86 -0.94
C HIS A 288 -3.97 -8.68 -1.17
N ILE A 289 -5.04 -7.99 -1.61
CA ILE A 289 -6.33 -8.60 -1.98
C ILE A 289 -6.32 -8.94 -3.47
N ALA A 290 -5.91 -10.15 -3.84
CA ALA A 290 -5.86 -10.60 -5.22
C ALA A 290 -7.18 -11.22 -5.70
N ASN A 291 -7.35 -11.42 -7.02
CA ASN A 291 -8.51 -12.10 -7.61
C ASN A 291 -8.66 -13.54 -7.07
N GLY A 292 -9.58 -13.75 -6.12
CA GLY A 292 -9.82 -15.06 -5.51
C GLY A 292 -8.82 -15.48 -4.42
N GLY A 293 -7.86 -14.63 -4.06
CA GLY A 293 -6.85 -14.88 -3.02
C GLY A 293 -6.57 -13.68 -2.14
N ILE A 294 -5.95 -13.96 -0.99
CA ILE A 294 -5.29 -12.97 -0.13
C ILE A 294 -3.85 -13.44 0.03
N VAL A 295 -2.91 -12.55 -0.24
CA VAL A 295 -1.49 -12.76 0.10
C VAL A 295 -1.17 -11.87 1.29
N MET A 296 -0.83 -12.46 2.43
CA MET A 296 -0.63 -11.77 3.70
C MET A 296 0.72 -12.13 4.32
N PRO A 297 1.30 -11.23 5.13
CA PRO A 297 2.54 -11.54 5.84
C PRO A 297 2.32 -12.52 7.00
N SER A 298 3.39 -13.20 7.39
CA SER A 298 3.57 -13.92 8.65
C SER A 298 4.95 -13.59 9.22
N PHE A 299 5.13 -13.78 10.52
CA PHE A 299 6.31 -13.25 11.23
C PHE A 299 7.01 -14.31 12.12
N ASP A 300 6.89 -15.60 11.77
CA ASP A 300 7.43 -16.71 12.57
C ASP A 300 6.93 -16.71 14.04
N ASP A 301 5.68 -16.26 14.23
CA ASP A 301 4.90 -16.37 15.46
C ASP A 301 3.70 -17.29 15.19
N GLU A 302 3.93 -18.60 15.32
CA GLU A 302 2.93 -19.61 14.92
C GLU A 302 1.54 -19.34 15.48
N LYS A 303 1.46 -18.88 16.73
CA LYS A 303 0.18 -18.61 17.41
C LYS A 303 -0.50 -17.35 16.87
N ALA A 304 0.23 -16.25 16.77
CA ALA A 304 -0.29 -14.99 16.26
C ALA A 304 -0.59 -15.08 14.75
N ASP A 305 0.32 -15.67 13.97
CA ASP A 305 0.14 -15.92 12.53
C ASP A 305 -1.13 -16.74 12.27
N LYS A 306 -1.36 -17.79 13.04
CA LYS A 306 -2.56 -18.64 12.91
C LYS A 306 -3.84 -17.88 13.28
N LYS A 307 -3.79 -17.08 14.34
CA LYS A 307 -4.93 -16.25 14.77
C LYS A 307 -5.31 -15.25 13.67
N ALA A 308 -4.32 -14.52 13.14
CA ALA A 308 -4.53 -13.55 12.05
C ALA A 308 -5.09 -14.22 10.79
N GLN A 309 -4.51 -15.35 10.34
CA GLN A 309 -5.01 -16.12 9.20
C GLN A 309 -6.47 -16.56 9.38
N ASN A 310 -6.86 -17.00 10.57
CA ASN A 310 -8.23 -17.42 10.84
C ASN A 310 -9.21 -16.26 10.76
N ILE A 311 -8.85 -15.07 11.27
CA ILE A 311 -9.66 -13.86 11.16
C ILE A 311 -9.79 -13.45 9.68
N ILE A 312 -8.69 -13.35 8.95
CA ILE A 312 -8.70 -13.01 7.52
C ILE A 312 -9.54 -14.02 6.72
N LYS A 313 -9.44 -15.32 7.04
CA LYS A 313 -10.25 -16.35 6.38
C LYS A 313 -11.75 -16.19 6.66
N ALA A 314 -12.12 -15.78 7.87
CA ALA A 314 -13.52 -15.52 8.22
C ALA A 314 -14.06 -14.29 7.49
N VAL A 315 -13.24 -13.25 7.32
CA VAL A 315 -13.59 -12.02 6.60
C VAL A 315 -13.71 -12.27 5.09
N PHE A 316 -12.81 -13.06 4.52
CA PHE A 316 -12.76 -13.37 3.10
C PHE A 316 -13.03 -14.87 2.82
N PRO A 317 -14.25 -15.39 3.14
CA PRO A 317 -14.53 -16.83 3.10
C PRO A 317 -14.37 -17.46 1.70
N LYS A 318 -14.54 -16.66 0.65
CA LYS A 318 -14.43 -17.10 -0.76
C LYS A 318 -13.01 -16.99 -1.32
N ARG A 319 -12.05 -16.39 -0.60
CA ARG A 319 -10.68 -16.21 -1.05
C ARG A 319 -9.75 -17.25 -0.42
N LYS A 320 -8.77 -17.70 -1.17
CA LYS A 320 -7.69 -18.57 -0.66
C LYS A 320 -6.68 -17.70 0.07
N ILE A 321 -6.31 -18.07 1.31
CA ILE A 321 -5.30 -17.35 2.07
C ILE A 321 -3.93 -17.97 1.81
N LEU A 322 -2.97 -17.15 1.43
CA LEU A 322 -1.55 -17.48 1.33
C LEU A 322 -0.78 -16.57 2.28
N ALA A 323 -0.30 -17.14 3.39
CA ALA A 323 0.58 -16.44 4.31
C ALA A 323 2.04 -16.74 3.91
N LEU A 324 2.83 -15.69 3.75
CA LEU A 324 4.24 -15.74 3.40
C LEU A 324 5.06 -15.09 4.52
N ASN A 325 6.24 -15.62 4.79
CA ASN A 325 7.14 -14.96 5.73
C ASN A 325 7.52 -13.57 5.21
N GLY A 326 7.08 -12.52 5.91
CA GLY A 326 7.25 -11.11 5.55
C GLY A 326 8.46 -10.44 6.18
N ILE A 327 9.27 -11.16 6.97
CA ILE A 327 10.35 -10.58 7.77
C ILE A 327 11.36 -9.84 6.88
N ASP A 328 11.85 -10.49 5.81
CA ASP A 328 12.84 -9.86 4.93
C ASP A 328 12.29 -8.61 4.22
N ILE A 329 10.97 -8.49 4.01
CA ILE A 329 10.34 -7.30 3.46
C ILE A 329 10.28 -6.22 4.54
N SER A 330 9.88 -6.58 5.76
CA SER A 330 9.78 -5.64 6.88
C SER A 330 11.11 -5.01 7.25
N LEU A 331 12.22 -5.74 7.12
CA LEU A 331 13.56 -5.19 7.31
C LEU A 331 13.91 -4.08 6.31
N GLY A 332 13.15 -3.92 5.24
CA GLY A 332 13.22 -2.80 4.30
C GLY A 332 12.26 -1.65 4.61
N GLY A 333 11.40 -1.76 5.62
CA GLY A 333 10.48 -0.69 6.05
C GLY A 333 9.05 -0.81 5.53
N GLY A 334 8.58 -1.99 5.11
CA GLY A 334 7.21 -2.21 4.66
C GLY A 334 6.81 -3.68 4.62
N ASN A 335 5.71 -4.03 3.95
CA ASN A 335 5.35 -5.43 3.74
C ASN A 335 4.63 -5.65 2.40
N ILE A 336 3.83 -6.70 2.27
CA ILE A 336 3.22 -7.19 1.02
C ILE A 336 2.36 -6.14 0.32
N HIS A 337 1.57 -5.34 1.06
CA HIS A 337 0.79 -4.26 0.47
C HIS A 337 1.69 -3.16 -0.11
N CYS A 338 2.72 -2.76 0.61
CA CYS A 338 3.65 -1.70 0.20
C CYS A 338 4.38 -2.02 -1.12
N ILE A 339 4.66 -3.30 -1.40
CA ILE A 339 5.36 -3.72 -2.63
C ILE A 339 4.41 -4.01 -3.80
N THR A 340 3.10 -3.83 -3.63
CA THR A 340 2.07 -4.19 -4.61
C THR A 340 1.16 -3.01 -4.93
N GLN A 341 0.75 -2.88 -6.20
CA GLN A 341 -0.24 -1.90 -6.63
C GLN A 341 -1.20 -2.54 -7.63
N GLN A 342 -2.49 -2.60 -7.27
CA GLN A 342 -3.52 -3.20 -8.11
C GLN A 342 -3.92 -2.29 -9.28
N GLN A 343 -4.10 -2.89 -10.45
CA GLN A 343 -4.75 -2.27 -11.59
C GLN A 343 -6.13 -2.91 -11.77
N PRO A 344 -7.23 -2.16 -11.63
CA PRO A 344 -8.57 -2.72 -11.77
C PRO A 344 -8.84 -3.15 -13.21
N LEU A 345 -9.67 -4.19 -13.37
CA LEU A 345 -10.13 -4.64 -14.68
C LEU A 345 -11.04 -3.59 -15.30
N SER A 346 -10.64 -3.10 -16.47
CA SER A 346 -11.42 -2.16 -17.29
C SER A 346 -12.05 -2.83 -18.50
N ILE A 347 -13.01 -2.14 -19.14
CA ILE A 347 -13.63 -2.63 -20.39
C ILE A 347 -12.91 -2.06 -21.64
N ASN A 348 -11.90 -1.22 -21.45
CA ASN A 348 -11.13 -0.70 -22.57
C ASN A 348 -10.33 -1.81 -23.25
N LYS A 349 -10.80 -2.22 -24.38
CA LYS A 349 -10.02 -2.88 -25.44
C LYS A 349 -10.06 -2.01 -26.68
#